data_7aa7d6d75147d1787530bd7700582750
#
_entry.id   7aa7d6d75147d1787530bd7700582750
#
_cell.length_a   1.000
_cell.length_b   1.000
_cell.length_c   1.000
_cell.angle_alpha   90.00
_cell.angle_beta   90.00
_cell.angle_gamma   90.00
#
_symmetry.space_group_name_H-M   'P 1'
#
loop_
_entity.id
_entity.type
_entity.pdbx_description
1 polymer ?
#
loop_
_entity_poly.entity_id
_entity_poly.type
_entity_poly.pdbx_seq_one_letter_code
_entity_poly.pdbx_strand_id
1 'polypeptide(L)'
;LLSEENAGSGVYVSDSSNVELSFVHTSGNGIGSSESAGLYFRESNYVMSGGKNVTCYSCSSYGDQRGIVIRDSIDLQLISTTIEGALSEPSLDIDNTGNLFPGIVILDDIAINSPSSNYSVWLEGVDAQISGLDLSGDGGGMYWKARGSNPSSISDSVIWDSPSHCLDLHSHSELRATGISMFCDNLPLIDISTVNFTDSSLETRSGVESSFYLNTSSHLRWISSDPILTPESSEDDVIVDIMWMLDVHTINQNLLNIPMASVNISFDEFESDVNATQPYEGRFTYGPFIGERWTAIQGW
;
A
#
# COMPACT_ATOMS: atom_id res chain seq x y z
N LEU A 1 -11.19 7.80 25.44
CA LEU A 1 -12.63 7.95 25.22
C LEU A 1 -13.24 6.58 24.89
N LEU A 2 -14.35 6.25 25.48
CA LEU A 2 -15.15 5.05 25.18
C LEU A 2 -16.50 5.50 24.64
N SER A 3 -16.94 4.94 23.52
CA SER A 3 -18.23 5.21 22.89
C SER A 3 -18.87 3.88 22.44
N GLU A 4 -20.03 3.57 22.97
CA GLU A 4 -20.66 2.26 22.76
C GLU A 4 -22.14 2.36 22.40
N GLU A 5 -22.58 1.47 21.52
CA GLU A 5 -24.00 1.21 21.19
C GLU A 5 -24.82 2.44 20.79
N ASN A 6 -24.21 3.43 20.14
CA ASN A 6 -24.94 4.59 19.64
C ASN A 6 -25.67 4.27 18.33
N ALA A 7 -26.83 4.84 18.12
CA ALA A 7 -27.56 4.73 16.85
C ALA A 7 -26.85 5.43 15.67
N GLY A 8 -26.00 6.40 15.96
CA GLY A 8 -25.12 7.06 15.00
C GLY A 8 -23.67 6.63 15.17
N SER A 9 -22.73 7.41 14.63
CA SER A 9 -21.31 7.15 14.81
C SER A 9 -20.87 7.27 16.26
N GLY A 10 -19.90 6.46 16.65
CA GLY A 10 -19.35 6.49 18.00
C GLY A 10 -18.66 7.83 18.30
N VAL A 11 -17.81 8.26 17.41
CA VAL A 11 -17.20 9.61 17.42
C VAL A 11 -17.43 10.25 16.05
N TYR A 12 -17.97 11.42 16.04
CA TYR A 12 -18.18 12.22 14.82
C TYR A 12 -17.47 13.55 14.92
N VAL A 13 -16.60 13.82 13.97
CA VAL A 13 -15.83 15.06 13.86
C VAL A 13 -16.10 15.69 12.51
N SER A 14 -16.59 16.91 12.48
CA SER A 14 -16.80 17.65 11.24
C SER A 14 -16.29 19.07 11.33
N ASP A 15 -15.92 19.65 10.19
CA ASP A 15 -15.52 21.05 10.02
C ASP A 15 -14.47 21.54 11.05
N SER A 16 -13.64 20.61 11.52
CA SER A 16 -12.68 20.84 12.59
C SER A 16 -11.25 20.79 12.06
N SER A 17 -10.36 21.55 12.66
CA SER A 17 -8.94 21.59 12.32
C SER A 17 -8.08 21.22 13.52
N ASN A 18 -6.93 20.59 13.25
CA ASN A 18 -5.97 20.18 14.27
C ASN A 18 -6.62 19.29 15.33
N VAL A 19 -7.33 18.24 14.89
CA VAL A 19 -7.96 17.28 15.78
C VAL A 19 -6.95 16.20 16.12
N GLU A 20 -6.70 16.00 17.39
CA GLU A 20 -5.90 14.91 17.91
C GLU A 20 -6.77 14.05 18.83
N LEU A 21 -6.88 12.76 18.47
CA LEU A 21 -7.54 11.75 19.28
C LEU A 21 -6.48 10.76 19.75
N SER A 22 -6.55 10.39 21.00
CA SER A 22 -5.64 9.39 21.57
C SER A 22 -6.41 8.40 22.44
N PHE A 23 -6.14 7.11 22.25
CA PHE A 23 -6.77 6.04 23.04
C PHE A 23 -8.30 6.10 23.00
N VAL A 24 -8.85 6.24 21.79
CA VAL A 24 -10.29 6.22 21.56
C VAL A 24 -10.71 4.80 21.21
N HIS A 25 -11.70 4.30 21.93
CA HIS A 25 -12.32 3.01 21.65
C HIS A 25 -13.79 3.21 21.34
N THR A 26 -14.25 2.61 20.25
CA THR A 26 -15.65 2.60 19.83
C THR A 26 -16.13 1.16 19.68
N SER A 27 -17.41 0.90 20.02
CA SER A 27 -17.96 -0.45 19.93
C SER A 27 -19.46 -0.44 19.67
N GLY A 28 -19.90 -1.24 18.70
CA GLY A 28 -21.32 -1.47 18.41
C GLY A 28 -22.10 -0.23 17.94
N ASN A 29 -21.42 0.76 17.38
CA ASN A 29 -22.07 2.00 16.97
C ASN A 29 -22.62 1.95 15.55
N GLY A 30 -23.68 2.69 15.30
CA GLY A 30 -24.27 2.92 13.98
C GLY A 30 -24.96 1.72 13.37
N ILE A 31 -25.23 0.67 14.11
CA ILE A 31 -25.81 -0.58 13.62
C ILE A 31 -27.13 -0.30 12.87
N GLY A 32 -27.17 -0.74 11.61
CA GLY A 32 -28.32 -0.52 10.73
C GLY A 32 -28.28 0.79 9.93
N SER A 33 -27.23 1.61 10.06
CA SER A 33 -27.04 2.84 9.30
C SER A 33 -25.78 2.77 8.44
N SER A 34 -25.91 2.72 7.13
CA SER A 34 -24.77 2.69 6.20
C SER A 34 -23.89 3.94 6.24
N GLU A 35 -24.37 5.03 6.83
CA GLU A 35 -23.66 6.30 6.94
C GLU A 35 -22.92 6.49 8.28
N SER A 36 -22.98 5.49 9.16
CA SER A 36 -22.38 5.57 10.48
C SER A 36 -21.15 4.67 10.61
N ALA A 37 -20.21 5.09 11.46
CA ALA A 37 -18.97 4.38 11.73
C ALA A 37 -18.60 4.45 13.22
N GLY A 38 -17.65 3.64 13.64
CA GLY A 38 -17.02 3.82 14.96
C GLY A 38 -16.41 5.21 15.06
N LEU A 39 -15.50 5.53 14.15
CA LEU A 39 -14.94 6.87 14.02
C LEU A 39 -15.33 7.46 12.66
N TYR A 40 -15.93 8.63 12.66
CA TYR A 40 -16.32 9.34 11.44
C TYR A 40 -15.72 10.74 11.43
N PHE A 41 -14.85 10.99 10.45
CA PHE A 41 -14.26 12.30 10.20
C PHE A 41 -14.80 12.85 8.90
N ARG A 42 -15.34 14.06 8.94
CA ARG A 42 -15.77 14.79 7.75
C ARG A 42 -15.27 16.21 7.79
N GLU A 43 -14.51 16.55 6.81
CA GLU A 43 -14.10 17.93 6.61
C GLU A 43 -14.77 18.47 5.37
N SER A 44 -15.79 19.24 5.58
CA SER A 44 -16.56 19.90 4.54
C SER A 44 -15.99 21.28 4.27
N ASN A 45 -14.69 21.49 3.93
CA ASN A 45 -14.39 22.86 3.56
C ASN A 45 -13.02 23.16 2.96
N TYR A 46 -13.22 23.80 1.96
CA TYR A 46 -12.78 25.05 1.38
C TYR A 46 -12.22 26.07 2.40
N VAL A 47 -11.04 25.88 2.91
CA VAL A 47 -10.29 26.97 3.53
C VAL A 47 -8.91 27.04 2.92
N MET A 48 -8.71 28.11 2.17
CA MET A 48 -7.53 28.38 1.37
C MET A 48 -6.25 28.67 2.19
N SER A 49 -6.20 28.39 3.47
CA SER A 49 -5.00 28.65 4.27
C SER A 49 -4.96 27.84 5.56
N GLY A 50 -4.01 26.95 5.63
CA GLY A 50 -3.62 26.26 6.84
C GLY A 50 -4.06 24.80 6.86
N GLY A 51 -3.08 23.89 6.84
CA GLY A 51 -3.30 22.46 6.92
C GLY A 51 -4.23 22.13 8.09
N LYS A 52 -5.19 21.28 7.82
CA LYS A 52 -6.11 20.76 8.83
C LYS A 52 -5.70 19.32 9.09
N ASN A 53 -4.99 19.10 10.17
CA ASN A 53 -4.47 17.82 10.55
C ASN A 53 -5.49 17.07 11.39
N VAL A 54 -5.78 15.83 11.02
CA VAL A 54 -6.49 14.87 11.87
C VAL A 54 -5.52 13.76 12.22
N THR A 55 -5.30 13.55 13.49
CA THR A 55 -4.42 12.50 13.99
C THR A 55 -5.18 11.61 14.96
N CYS A 56 -5.07 10.29 14.77
CA CYS A 56 -5.61 9.29 15.67
C CYS A 56 -4.50 8.35 16.12
N TYR A 57 -4.17 8.39 17.41
CA TYR A 57 -3.17 7.50 18.03
C TYR A 57 -3.85 6.42 18.85
N SER A 58 -3.52 5.14 18.59
CA SER A 58 -4.06 4.00 19.31
C SER A 58 -5.58 4.06 19.39
N CYS A 59 -6.21 4.31 18.26
CA CYS A 59 -7.65 4.28 18.13
C CYS A 59 -8.11 2.85 17.81
N SER A 60 -9.30 2.49 18.25
CA SER A 60 -9.87 1.18 17.92
C SER A 60 -11.38 1.24 17.70
N SER A 61 -11.84 0.42 16.77
CA SER A 61 -13.25 0.22 16.44
C SER A 61 -13.57 -1.26 16.49
N TYR A 62 -14.62 -1.63 17.20
CA TYR A 62 -15.01 -3.03 17.40
C TYR A 62 -16.50 -3.25 17.17
N GLY A 63 -16.86 -4.09 16.19
CA GLY A 63 -18.26 -4.42 15.90
C GLY A 63 -19.12 -3.22 15.54
N ASP A 64 -18.55 -2.13 15.09
CA ASP A 64 -19.25 -0.96 14.59
C ASP A 64 -19.85 -1.24 13.20
N GLN A 65 -20.80 -0.42 12.74
CA GLN A 65 -21.39 -0.59 11.40
C GLN A 65 -20.31 -0.50 10.32
N ARG A 66 -19.47 0.51 10.38
CA ARG A 66 -18.16 0.63 9.69
C ARG A 66 -17.11 0.92 10.74
N GLY A 67 -15.85 0.56 10.48
CA GLY A 67 -14.79 0.86 11.41
C GLY A 67 -14.45 2.35 11.46
N ILE A 68 -13.73 2.83 10.46
CA ILE A 68 -13.31 4.23 10.35
C ILE A 68 -13.69 4.76 8.98
N VAL A 69 -14.36 5.91 8.96
CA VAL A 69 -14.77 6.61 7.74
C VAL A 69 -14.21 8.02 7.75
N ILE A 70 -13.58 8.40 6.65
CA ILE A 70 -12.95 9.70 6.50
C ILE A 70 -13.35 10.27 5.15
N ARG A 71 -13.84 11.50 5.16
CA ARG A 71 -14.29 12.23 3.97
C ARG A 71 -13.59 13.58 3.88
N ASP A 72 -12.95 13.84 2.74
CA ASP A 72 -12.37 15.13 2.37
C ASP A 72 -11.37 15.71 3.39
N SER A 73 -10.64 14.84 4.10
CA SER A 73 -9.66 15.27 5.10
C SER A 73 -8.26 15.43 4.50
N ILE A 74 -7.59 16.53 4.83
CA ILE A 74 -6.22 16.83 4.44
C ILE A 74 -5.29 16.41 5.59
N ASP A 75 -4.09 15.90 5.26
CA ASP A 75 -3.04 15.59 6.24
C ASP A 75 -3.53 14.69 7.38
N LEU A 76 -4.17 13.59 7.01
CA LEU A 76 -4.64 12.57 7.95
C LEU A 76 -3.50 11.67 8.41
N GLN A 77 -3.50 11.34 9.70
CA GLN A 77 -2.60 10.35 10.29
C GLN A 77 -3.39 9.37 11.17
N LEU A 78 -3.35 8.10 10.83
CA LEU A 78 -3.80 7.01 11.69
C LEU A 78 -2.58 6.21 12.12
N ILE A 79 -2.36 6.08 13.41
CA ILE A 79 -1.17 5.44 13.99
C ILE A 79 -1.59 4.43 15.04
N SER A 80 -1.06 3.21 14.95
CA SER A 80 -1.36 2.09 15.85
C SER A 80 -2.87 1.90 16.03
N THR A 81 -3.58 1.74 14.92
CA THR A 81 -5.04 1.71 14.90
C THR A 81 -5.55 0.31 14.58
N THR A 82 -6.57 -0.14 15.32
CA THR A 82 -7.17 -1.48 15.14
C THR A 82 -8.64 -1.37 14.76
N ILE A 83 -9.08 -2.12 13.77
CA ILE A 83 -10.48 -2.26 13.36
C ILE A 83 -10.84 -3.74 13.36
N GLU A 84 -11.82 -4.13 14.18
CA GLU A 84 -12.27 -5.52 14.30
C GLU A 84 -13.77 -5.64 14.11
N GLY A 85 -14.21 -6.65 13.35
CA GLY A 85 -15.59 -7.03 13.24
C GLY A 85 -16.54 -5.94 12.72
N ALA A 86 -16.07 -5.06 11.85
CA ALA A 86 -16.95 -4.12 11.17
C ALA A 86 -18.05 -4.87 10.41
N LEU A 87 -19.30 -4.39 10.53
CA LEU A 87 -20.48 -5.09 10.02
C LEU A 87 -20.76 -4.81 8.54
N SER A 88 -20.15 -3.77 7.97
CA SER A 88 -20.24 -3.45 6.55
C SER A 88 -18.91 -2.98 6.00
N GLU A 89 -18.76 -3.13 4.71
CA GLU A 89 -17.56 -2.77 3.94
C GLU A 89 -17.62 -1.35 3.40
N PRO A 90 -16.45 -0.75 3.21
CA PRO A 90 -15.13 -1.13 3.73
C PRO A 90 -15.00 -0.81 5.23
N SER A 91 -14.09 -1.52 5.92
CA SER A 91 -13.79 -1.29 7.34
C SER A 91 -13.04 0.02 7.58
N LEU A 92 -12.08 0.32 6.70
CA LEU A 92 -11.41 1.62 6.59
C LEU A 92 -11.77 2.24 5.25
N ASP A 93 -12.41 3.38 5.27
CA ASP A 93 -12.96 4.07 4.10
C ASP A 93 -12.49 5.52 4.08
N ILE A 94 -11.56 5.84 3.20
CA ILE A 94 -11.01 7.19 3.03
C ILE A 94 -11.30 7.67 1.61
N ASP A 95 -12.15 8.68 1.49
CA ASP A 95 -12.49 9.33 0.22
C ASP A 95 -12.19 10.82 0.30
N ASN A 96 -11.20 11.24 -0.48
CA ASN A 96 -10.74 12.62 -0.60
C ASN A 96 -11.03 13.23 -1.99
N THR A 97 -11.95 12.65 -2.73
CA THR A 97 -12.27 13.09 -4.11
C THR A 97 -12.87 14.50 -4.14
N GLY A 98 -13.58 14.91 -3.10
CA GLY A 98 -14.16 16.27 -2.97
C GLY A 98 -13.13 17.33 -2.61
N ASN A 99 -11.92 16.96 -2.21
CA ASN A 99 -10.91 17.91 -1.80
C ASN A 99 -10.10 18.45 -2.97
N LEU A 100 -9.95 19.76 -3.07
CA LEU A 100 -9.16 20.40 -4.14
C LEU A 100 -7.65 20.44 -3.85
N PHE A 101 -7.26 20.28 -2.61
CA PHE A 101 -5.85 20.32 -2.19
C PHE A 101 -5.40 18.91 -1.77
N PRO A 102 -4.40 18.34 -2.45
CA PRO A 102 -3.87 17.05 -2.08
C PRO A 102 -3.10 17.17 -0.76
N GLY A 103 -3.59 16.48 0.24
CA GLY A 103 -2.82 16.17 1.44
C GLY A 103 -2.23 14.77 1.34
N ILE A 104 -1.29 14.44 2.22
CA ILE A 104 -0.76 13.09 2.35
C ILE A 104 -1.48 12.40 3.50
N VAL A 105 -1.96 11.18 3.25
CA VAL A 105 -2.48 10.30 4.28
C VAL A 105 -1.35 9.42 4.82
N ILE A 106 -1.18 9.37 6.13
CA ILE A 106 -0.23 8.48 6.81
C ILE A 106 -1.01 7.40 7.54
N LEU A 107 -0.75 6.16 7.18
CA LEU A 107 -1.28 4.97 7.85
C LEU A 107 -0.09 4.18 8.40
N ASP A 108 0.07 4.13 9.71
CA ASP A 108 1.20 3.49 10.35
C ASP A 108 0.72 2.52 11.44
N ASP A 109 1.11 1.24 11.31
CA ASP A 109 0.72 0.17 12.23
C ASP A 109 -0.82 0.04 12.33
N ILE A 110 -1.44 -0.33 11.22
CA ILE A 110 -2.89 -0.48 11.10
C ILE A 110 -3.24 -1.95 10.98
N ALA A 111 -4.03 -2.46 11.91
CA ALA A 111 -4.54 -3.82 11.89
C ALA A 111 -6.05 -3.84 11.61
N ILE A 112 -6.48 -4.60 10.60
CA ILE A 112 -7.89 -4.78 10.25
C ILE A 112 -8.21 -6.26 10.23
N ASN A 113 -9.13 -6.65 11.11
CA ASN A 113 -9.66 -8.00 11.21
C ASN A 113 -11.18 -7.93 11.13
N SER A 114 -11.70 -7.85 9.92
CA SER A 114 -13.13 -7.75 9.67
C SER A 114 -13.50 -8.64 8.50
N PRO A 115 -14.51 -9.52 8.65
CA PRO A 115 -15.01 -10.30 7.55
C PRO A 115 -15.44 -9.37 6.42
N SER A 116 -14.85 -9.51 5.26
CA SER A 116 -15.18 -8.72 4.10
C SER A 116 -15.42 -9.60 2.89
N SER A 117 -16.44 -9.30 2.11
CA SER A 117 -16.71 -9.97 0.85
C SER A 117 -16.06 -9.22 -0.34
N ASN A 118 -15.45 -8.06 -0.10
CA ASN A 118 -14.86 -7.22 -1.13
C ASN A 118 -13.54 -6.60 -0.62
N TYR A 119 -13.51 -5.32 -0.28
CA TYR A 119 -12.30 -4.64 0.21
C TYR A 119 -12.47 -4.22 1.68
N SER A 120 -11.49 -4.56 2.52
CA SER A 120 -11.44 -4.05 3.90
C SER A 120 -10.94 -2.61 3.94
N VAL A 121 -10.09 -2.23 2.99
CA VAL A 121 -9.56 -0.88 2.86
C VAL A 121 -9.99 -0.28 1.53
N TRP A 122 -10.56 0.91 1.57
CA TRP A 122 -10.93 1.70 0.41
C TRP A 122 -10.29 3.09 0.51
N LEU A 123 -9.37 3.38 -0.41
CA LEU A 123 -8.69 4.66 -0.51
C LEU A 123 -8.99 5.28 -1.88
N GLU A 124 -9.78 6.34 -1.94
CA GLU A 124 -10.15 6.99 -3.20
C GLU A 124 -9.73 8.47 -3.22
N GLY A 125 -9.01 8.86 -4.26
CA GLY A 125 -8.44 10.21 -4.38
C GLY A 125 -7.36 10.50 -3.34
N VAL A 126 -6.58 9.49 -2.96
CA VAL A 126 -5.65 9.52 -1.82
C VAL A 126 -4.24 9.22 -2.27
N ASP A 127 -3.31 10.14 -2.04
CA ASP A 127 -1.88 9.87 -2.03
C ASP A 127 -1.49 9.52 -0.58
N ALA A 128 -0.89 8.36 -0.34
CA ALA A 128 -0.65 7.86 1.01
C ALA A 128 0.77 7.34 1.22
N GLN A 129 1.20 7.38 2.48
CA GLN A 129 2.35 6.64 3.01
C GLN A 129 1.82 5.63 4.02
N ILE A 130 1.98 4.36 3.71
CA ILE A 130 1.45 3.24 4.49
C ILE A 130 2.63 2.41 5.00
N SER A 131 2.64 2.10 6.29
CA SER A 131 3.61 1.18 6.88
C SER A 131 2.93 0.26 7.89
N GLY A 132 3.31 -1.02 7.92
CA GLY A 132 2.78 -1.97 8.89
C GLY A 132 1.27 -2.20 8.77
N LEU A 133 0.71 -2.21 7.56
CA LEU A 133 -0.70 -2.56 7.36
C LEU A 133 -0.87 -4.07 7.44
N ASP A 134 -1.71 -4.54 8.35
CA ASP A 134 -2.06 -5.95 8.53
C ASP A 134 -3.53 -6.20 8.18
N LEU A 135 -3.77 -6.86 7.04
CA LEU A 135 -5.07 -7.32 6.56
C LEU A 135 -5.19 -8.85 6.63
N SER A 136 -4.60 -9.47 7.65
CA SER A 136 -4.56 -10.94 7.79
C SER A 136 -5.87 -11.57 8.28
N GLY A 137 -6.90 -10.79 8.52
CA GLY A 137 -8.23 -11.27 8.89
C GLY A 137 -9.00 -11.91 7.71
N ASP A 138 -10.15 -12.55 8.01
CA ASP A 138 -10.96 -13.26 7.02
C ASP A 138 -11.53 -12.35 5.93
N GLY A 139 -10.75 -12.16 4.88
CA GLY A 139 -11.20 -11.61 3.62
C GLY A 139 -11.20 -10.08 3.55
N GLY A 140 -10.10 -9.49 3.19
CA GLY A 140 -10.12 -8.08 2.97
C GLY A 140 -8.96 -7.60 2.11
N GLY A 141 -9.18 -7.36 0.88
CA GLY A 141 -8.21 -6.69 0.02
C GLY A 141 -8.21 -5.18 0.22
N MET A 142 -7.37 -4.52 -0.55
CA MET A 142 -7.24 -3.08 -0.58
C MET A 142 -7.54 -2.54 -1.98
N TYR A 143 -8.51 -1.63 -2.07
CA TYR A 143 -8.69 -0.75 -3.23
C TYR A 143 -7.96 0.57 -2.96
N TRP A 144 -7.11 0.98 -3.90
CA TRP A 144 -6.39 2.24 -3.77
C TRP A 144 -6.30 2.98 -5.10
N LYS A 145 -7.08 4.04 -5.20
CA LYS A 145 -7.03 4.97 -6.32
C LYS A 145 -6.33 6.25 -5.87
N ALA A 146 -5.09 6.40 -6.32
CA ALA A 146 -4.30 7.57 -6.01
C ALA A 146 -4.85 8.83 -6.70
N ARG A 147 -4.53 9.97 -6.16
CA ARG A 147 -4.73 11.25 -6.82
C ARG A 147 -3.63 11.53 -7.84
N GLY A 148 -2.45 10.95 -7.63
CA GLY A 148 -1.29 11.09 -8.49
C GLY A 148 -0.56 12.43 -8.37
N SER A 149 -0.84 13.20 -7.31
CA SER A 149 -0.20 14.49 -7.06
C SER A 149 1.11 14.35 -6.29
N ASN A 150 1.20 13.33 -5.43
CA ASN A 150 2.38 13.03 -4.63
C ASN A 150 2.77 11.55 -4.80
N PRO A 151 4.06 11.22 -4.63
CA PRO A 151 4.49 9.83 -4.58
C PRO A 151 3.81 9.09 -3.42
N SER A 152 3.33 7.89 -3.70
CA SER A 152 2.72 7.01 -2.71
C SER A 152 3.69 5.89 -2.33
N SER A 153 3.58 5.40 -1.09
CA SER A 153 4.38 4.27 -0.64
C SER A 153 3.60 3.33 0.28
N ILE A 154 3.95 2.05 0.22
CA ILE A 154 3.50 1.04 1.17
C ILE A 154 4.68 0.15 1.55
N SER A 155 4.87 -0.11 2.85
CA SER A 155 5.96 -0.95 3.34
C SER A 155 5.55 -1.88 4.47
N ASP A 156 6.29 -2.98 4.60
CA ASP A 156 6.21 -3.91 5.73
C ASP A 156 4.78 -4.34 6.05
N SER A 157 4.02 -4.68 5.00
CA SER A 157 2.58 -4.89 5.09
C SER A 157 2.18 -6.29 4.65
N VAL A 158 1.08 -6.78 5.21
CA VAL A 158 0.49 -8.08 4.89
C VAL A 158 -0.91 -7.87 4.36
N ILE A 159 -1.19 -8.37 3.16
CA ILE A 159 -2.49 -8.27 2.50
C ILE A 159 -2.98 -9.68 2.19
N TRP A 160 -4.05 -10.10 2.87
CA TRP A 160 -4.63 -11.41 2.71
C TRP A 160 -5.99 -11.31 2.02
N ASP A 161 -6.20 -12.27 1.18
CA ASP A 161 -7.44 -12.85 0.69
C ASP A 161 -8.62 -11.90 0.54
N SER A 162 -8.83 -11.48 -0.67
CA SER A 162 -10.08 -10.83 -1.06
C SER A 162 -10.78 -11.68 -2.13
N PRO A 163 -12.10 -11.89 -2.00
CA PRO A 163 -12.84 -12.55 -3.08
C PRO A 163 -12.82 -11.77 -4.40
N SER A 164 -12.46 -10.47 -4.40
CA SER A 164 -12.21 -9.72 -5.64
C SER A 164 -10.72 -9.69 -5.99
N HIS A 165 -9.99 -8.69 -5.60
CA HIS A 165 -8.54 -8.60 -5.75
C HIS A 165 -7.94 -8.30 -4.38
N CYS A 166 -6.85 -8.97 -4.00
CA CYS A 166 -6.19 -8.65 -2.74
C CYS A 166 -5.63 -7.22 -2.75
N LEU A 167 -5.20 -6.76 -3.91
CA LEU A 167 -4.71 -5.41 -4.14
C LEU A 167 -5.26 -4.91 -5.48
N ASP A 168 -5.87 -3.74 -5.49
CA ASP A 168 -6.48 -3.11 -6.65
C ASP A 168 -6.00 -1.65 -6.72
N LEU A 169 -5.05 -1.37 -7.63
CA LEU A 169 -4.29 -0.13 -7.71
C LEU A 169 -4.67 0.68 -8.95
N HIS A 170 -5.05 1.93 -8.75
CA HIS A 170 -5.43 2.83 -9.84
C HIS A 170 -4.73 4.19 -9.78
N SER A 171 -4.32 4.68 -10.94
CA SER A 171 -3.88 6.07 -11.17
C SER A 171 -2.66 6.50 -10.34
N HIS A 172 -1.78 5.57 -10.00
CA HIS A 172 -0.52 5.90 -9.33
C HIS A 172 0.52 6.40 -10.34
N SER A 173 0.96 7.64 -10.20
CA SER A 173 2.10 8.16 -10.97
C SER A 173 3.39 7.39 -10.65
N GLU A 174 3.59 7.08 -9.38
CA GLU A 174 4.62 6.17 -8.88
C GLU A 174 4.18 5.65 -7.50
N LEU A 175 4.07 4.34 -7.36
CA LEU A 175 3.89 3.66 -6.07
C LEU A 175 5.16 2.86 -5.75
N ARG A 176 5.70 3.04 -4.54
CA ARG A 176 6.80 2.25 -4.01
C ARG A 176 6.27 1.29 -2.96
N ALA A 177 6.38 0.00 -3.23
CA ALA A 177 5.94 -1.08 -2.36
C ALA A 177 7.17 -1.90 -1.93
N THR A 178 7.42 -1.99 -0.63
CA THR A 178 8.62 -2.67 -0.11
C THR A 178 8.25 -3.62 1.02
N GLY A 179 8.70 -4.87 0.95
CA GLY A 179 8.45 -5.85 2.00
C GLY A 179 6.96 -6.21 2.14
N ILE A 180 6.24 -6.29 1.02
CA ILE A 180 4.81 -6.61 1.02
C ILE A 180 4.62 -8.10 0.84
N SER A 181 3.85 -8.72 1.75
CA SER A 181 3.41 -10.11 1.61
C SER A 181 1.95 -10.16 1.18
N MET A 182 1.68 -10.73 0.03
CA MET A 182 0.34 -10.83 -0.56
C MET A 182 -0.10 -12.28 -0.67
N PHE A 183 -1.30 -12.56 -0.15
CA PHE A 183 -1.99 -13.84 -0.27
C PHE A 183 -3.33 -13.63 -0.97
N CYS A 184 -3.45 -14.03 -2.22
CA CYS A 184 -4.55 -13.62 -3.07
C CYS A 184 -5.29 -14.81 -3.67
N ASP A 185 -6.63 -14.79 -3.63
CA ASP A 185 -7.46 -15.71 -4.41
C ASP A 185 -7.58 -15.27 -5.87
N ASN A 186 -7.59 -13.97 -6.12
CA ASN A 186 -7.56 -13.38 -7.45
C ASN A 186 -6.33 -12.50 -7.60
N LEU A 187 -5.85 -12.39 -8.84
CA LEU A 187 -4.64 -11.63 -9.16
C LEU A 187 -4.77 -10.16 -8.72
N PRO A 188 -3.72 -9.59 -8.13
CA PRO A 188 -3.66 -8.14 -7.91
C PRO A 188 -3.84 -7.40 -9.23
N LEU A 189 -4.60 -6.30 -9.20
CA LEU A 189 -4.88 -5.48 -10.39
C LEU A 189 -4.07 -4.18 -10.33
N ILE A 190 -3.49 -3.80 -11.47
CA ILE A 190 -2.76 -2.53 -11.65
C ILE A 190 -3.32 -1.84 -12.90
N ASP A 191 -3.87 -0.65 -12.72
CA ASP A 191 -4.49 0.13 -13.79
C ASP A 191 -3.96 1.57 -13.82
N ILE A 192 -3.52 2.04 -14.97
CA ILE A 192 -2.98 3.40 -15.20
C ILE A 192 -1.92 3.77 -14.15
N SER A 193 -1.03 2.84 -13.81
CA SER A 193 -0.13 2.99 -12.66
C SER A 193 1.28 2.53 -12.94
N THR A 194 2.26 3.24 -12.37
CA THR A 194 3.64 2.77 -12.24
C THR A 194 3.87 2.27 -10.83
N VAL A 195 4.19 0.99 -10.67
CA VAL A 195 4.35 0.34 -9.36
C VAL A 195 5.70 -0.36 -9.29
N ASN A 196 6.44 -0.08 -8.24
CA ASN A 196 7.73 -0.70 -7.94
C ASN A 196 7.58 -1.55 -6.68
N PHE A 197 7.54 -2.87 -6.83
CA PHE A 197 7.65 -3.79 -5.70
C PHE A 197 9.10 -4.16 -5.45
N THR A 198 9.54 -4.10 -4.21
CA THR A 198 10.89 -4.49 -3.78
C THR A 198 10.80 -5.41 -2.59
N ASP A 199 11.57 -6.50 -2.58
CA ASP A 199 11.62 -7.47 -1.49
C ASP A 199 10.23 -7.97 -1.07
N SER A 200 9.35 -8.19 -2.04
CA SER A 200 7.94 -8.50 -1.82
C SER A 200 7.61 -9.93 -2.27
N SER A 201 6.53 -10.48 -1.74
CA SER A 201 6.08 -11.82 -2.08
C SER A 201 4.61 -11.84 -2.47
N LEU A 202 4.29 -12.72 -3.43
CA LEU A 202 2.93 -12.98 -3.90
C LEU A 202 2.67 -14.48 -3.90
N GLU A 203 1.68 -14.91 -3.15
CA GLU A 203 1.18 -16.29 -3.15
C GLU A 203 -0.30 -16.30 -3.58
N THR A 204 -0.64 -17.21 -4.50
CA THR A 204 -2.03 -17.40 -4.94
C THR A 204 -2.57 -18.71 -4.42
N ARG A 205 -3.76 -18.70 -3.81
CA ARG A 205 -4.38 -19.89 -3.20
C ARG A 205 -4.88 -20.93 -4.21
N SER A 206 -5.28 -20.52 -5.39
CA SER A 206 -5.99 -21.37 -6.36
C SER A 206 -5.08 -22.27 -7.20
N GLY A 207 -3.76 -22.31 -6.94
CA GLY A 207 -2.81 -23.01 -7.79
C GLY A 207 -2.68 -22.42 -9.20
N VAL A 208 -3.21 -21.22 -9.40
CA VAL A 208 -2.94 -20.37 -10.57
C VAL A 208 -1.51 -19.85 -10.43
N GLU A 209 -0.79 -19.76 -11.53
CA GLU A 209 0.54 -19.15 -11.53
C GLU A 209 0.48 -17.75 -10.92
N SER A 210 1.44 -17.41 -10.05
CA SER A 210 1.51 -16.10 -9.44
C SER A 210 1.69 -15.03 -10.50
N SER A 211 0.79 -14.06 -10.54
CA SER A 211 0.73 -13.06 -11.59
C SER A 211 0.09 -11.77 -11.10
N PHE A 212 0.16 -10.75 -11.94
CA PHE A 212 -0.61 -9.51 -11.83
C PHE A 212 -1.48 -9.36 -13.07
N TYR A 213 -2.70 -8.88 -12.88
CA TYR A 213 -3.51 -8.41 -13.98
C TYR A 213 -3.21 -6.93 -14.21
N LEU A 214 -2.61 -6.63 -15.37
CA LEU A 214 -2.23 -5.28 -15.71
C LEU A 214 -3.20 -4.74 -16.77
N ASN A 215 -3.69 -3.55 -16.51
CA ASN A 215 -4.58 -2.84 -17.42
C ASN A 215 -3.87 -1.61 -18.00
N THR A 216 -4.56 -0.85 -18.80
CA THR A 216 -4.11 0.30 -19.59
C THR A 216 -2.94 1.08 -18.99
N SER A 217 -1.89 1.30 -19.79
CA SER A 217 -0.74 2.17 -19.46
C SER A 217 -0.07 1.85 -18.12
N SER A 218 0.00 0.57 -17.76
CA SER A 218 0.58 0.13 -16.50
C SER A 218 2.03 -0.33 -16.65
N HIS A 219 2.86 0.03 -15.67
CA HIS A 219 4.26 -0.39 -15.60
C HIS A 219 4.53 -0.99 -14.22
N LEU A 220 4.78 -2.30 -14.20
CA LEU A 220 5.18 -3.04 -13.02
C LEU A 220 6.69 -3.26 -13.02
N ARG A 221 7.36 -2.91 -11.92
CA ARG A 221 8.73 -3.31 -11.64
C ARG A 221 8.75 -4.24 -10.43
N TRP A 222 9.22 -5.46 -10.65
CA TRP A 222 9.28 -6.52 -9.64
C TRP A 222 10.75 -6.74 -9.28
N ILE A 223 11.18 -6.18 -8.15
CA ILE A 223 12.59 -6.01 -7.79
C ILE A 223 12.93 -6.94 -6.63
N SER A 224 13.86 -7.88 -6.83
CA SER A 224 14.31 -8.84 -5.80
C SER A 224 13.14 -9.48 -5.03
N SER A 225 12.05 -9.73 -5.73
CA SER A 225 10.79 -10.21 -5.15
C SER A 225 10.46 -11.61 -5.64
N ASP A 226 9.59 -12.33 -4.95
CA ASP A 226 9.26 -13.74 -5.20
C ASP A 226 7.75 -13.95 -5.32
N PRO A 227 7.27 -14.82 -6.20
CA PRO A 227 7.97 -15.62 -7.22
C PRO A 227 8.26 -14.84 -8.52
N ILE A 228 8.86 -15.52 -9.50
CA ILE A 228 8.91 -15.00 -10.87
C ILE A 228 7.49 -14.94 -11.43
N LEU A 229 7.09 -13.80 -11.93
CA LEU A 229 5.72 -13.53 -12.34
C LEU A 229 5.45 -14.01 -13.77
N THR A 230 4.20 -14.41 -14.01
CA THR A 230 3.66 -14.62 -15.35
C THR A 230 2.59 -13.55 -15.61
N PRO A 231 2.94 -12.40 -16.20
CA PRO A 231 2.01 -11.27 -16.32
C PRO A 231 0.84 -11.59 -17.25
N GLU A 232 -0.32 -11.07 -16.91
CA GLU A 232 -1.51 -11.11 -17.74
C GLU A 232 -1.96 -9.70 -18.10
N SER A 233 -2.25 -9.45 -19.37
CA SER A 233 -2.81 -8.18 -19.83
C SER A 233 -3.63 -8.39 -21.09
N SER A 234 -4.68 -7.60 -21.24
CA SER A 234 -5.43 -7.43 -22.48
C SER A 234 -5.00 -6.20 -23.28
N GLU A 235 -4.10 -5.38 -22.75
CA GLU A 235 -3.72 -4.09 -23.30
C GLU A 235 -2.29 -4.08 -23.82
N ASP A 236 -2.05 -3.39 -24.93
CA ASP A 236 -0.77 -3.39 -25.65
C ASP A 236 0.31 -2.47 -25.01
N ASP A 237 -0.09 -1.54 -24.17
CA ASP A 237 0.78 -0.50 -23.59
C ASP A 237 1.28 -0.81 -22.17
N VAL A 238 1.35 -2.08 -21.83
CA VAL A 238 1.75 -2.58 -20.51
C VAL A 238 3.19 -3.06 -20.53
N ILE A 239 3.93 -2.78 -19.46
CA ILE A 239 5.33 -3.19 -19.29
C ILE A 239 5.51 -3.86 -17.92
N VAL A 240 6.23 -4.98 -17.90
CA VAL A 240 6.71 -5.61 -16.67
C VAL A 240 8.22 -5.76 -16.74
N ASP A 241 8.93 -5.20 -15.77
CA ASP A 241 10.37 -5.37 -15.59
C ASP A 241 10.64 -6.25 -14.37
N ILE A 242 11.24 -7.41 -14.57
CA ILE A 242 11.79 -8.23 -13.51
C ILE A 242 13.22 -7.76 -13.26
N MET A 243 13.51 -7.35 -12.05
CA MET A 243 14.75 -6.66 -11.71
C MET A 243 15.43 -7.31 -10.50
N TRP A 244 16.75 -7.18 -10.45
CA TRP A 244 17.57 -7.77 -9.39
C TRP A 244 18.46 -6.72 -8.75
N MET A 245 18.71 -6.90 -7.46
CA MET A 245 19.76 -6.20 -6.72
C MET A 245 20.98 -7.10 -6.61
N LEU A 246 22.16 -6.54 -6.86
CA LEU A 246 23.41 -7.27 -6.72
C LEU A 246 24.09 -6.84 -5.42
N ASP A 247 24.20 -7.78 -4.49
CA ASP A 247 24.96 -7.59 -3.25
C ASP A 247 26.39 -8.08 -3.45
N VAL A 248 27.33 -7.16 -3.40
CA VAL A 248 28.76 -7.43 -3.64
C VAL A 248 29.53 -7.31 -2.35
N HIS A 249 30.23 -8.39 -2.02
CA HIS A 249 31.07 -8.47 -0.83
C HIS A 249 32.51 -8.83 -1.25
N THR A 250 33.46 -7.94 -1.03
CA THR A 250 34.87 -8.19 -1.28
C THR A 250 35.57 -8.64 -0.03
N ILE A 251 36.12 -9.86 -0.09
CA ILE A 251 36.83 -10.48 1.02
C ILE A 251 38.20 -11.00 0.54
N ASN A 252 39.16 -11.05 1.44
CA ASN A 252 40.43 -11.72 1.19
C ASN A 252 40.33 -13.26 1.44
N GLN A 253 41.42 -13.96 1.20
CA GLN A 253 41.49 -15.40 1.41
C GLN A 253 41.24 -15.88 2.88
N ASN A 254 41.25 -14.95 3.83
CA ASN A 254 40.95 -15.21 5.25
C ASN A 254 39.52 -14.76 5.62
N LEU A 255 38.65 -14.51 4.66
CA LEU A 255 37.29 -14.02 4.80
C LEU A 255 37.16 -12.65 5.50
N LEU A 256 38.23 -11.86 5.49
CA LEU A 256 38.21 -10.50 6.01
C LEU A 256 37.80 -9.52 4.90
N ASN A 257 36.98 -8.55 5.24
CA ASN A 257 36.53 -7.52 4.33
C ASN A 257 37.70 -6.72 3.75
N ILE A 258 37.64 -6.46 2.44
CA ILE A 258 38.57 -5.58 1.75
C ILE A 258 37.88 -4.24 1.52
N PRO A 259 38.16 -3.23 2.34
CA PRO A 259 37.56 -1.92 2.14
C PRO A 259 38.13 -1.24 0.89
N MET A 260 37.36 -0.33 0.31
CA MET A 260 37.74 0.51 -0.84
C MET A 260 38.20 -0.28 -2.07
N ALA A 261 37.81 -1.53 -2.23
CA ALA A 261 38.08 -2.29 -3.43
C ALA A 261 37.30 -1.70 -4.62
N SER A 262 37.96 -1.62 -5.78
CA SER A 262 37.28 -1.27 -7.02
C SER A 262 36.67 -2.53 -7.63
N VAL A 263 35.38 -2.49 -7.90
CA VAL A 263 34.64 -3.59 -8.52
C VAL A 263 34.08 -3.12 -9.84
N ASN A 264 34.36 -3.86 -10.90
CA ASN A 264 33.77 -3.63 -12.21
C ASN A 264 32.74 -4.72 -12.48
N ILE A 265 31.51 -4.31 -12.79
CA ILE A 265 30.39 -5.18 -13.11
C ILE A 265 30.03 -4.92 -14.57
N SER A 266 30.16 -5.95 -15.41
CA SER A 266 29.79 -5.90 -16.81
C SER A 266 28.63 -6.86 -17.10
N PHE A 267 27.74 -6.46 -17.97
CA PHE A 267 26.59 -7.24 -18.42
C PHE A 267 26.68 -7.47 -19.92
N ASP A 268 26.56 -8.71 -20.35
CA ASP A 268 26.73 -9.09 -21.77
C ASP A 268 25.65 -8.50 -22.69
N GLU A 269 24.48 -8.13 -22.15
CA GLU A 269 23.35 -7.65 -22.94
C GLU A 269 23.02 -6.15 -22.76
N PHE A 270 23.61 -5.49 -21.79
CA PHE A 270 23.40 -4.07 -21.53
C PHE A 270 24.74 -3.33 -21.51
N GLU A 271 24.89 -2.29 -22.33
CA GLU A 271 26.11 -1.49 -22.49
C GLU A 271 26.50 -0.66 -21.23
N SER A 272 26.21 -1.09 -20.03
CA SER A 272 26.59 -0.36 -18.83
C SER A 272 27.56 -1.13 -17.96
N ASP A 273 28.84 -0.87 -18.16
CA ASP A 273 29.83 -1.24 -17.15
C ASP A 273 29.72 -0.33 -15.94
N VAL A 274 29.55 -0.92 -14.79
CA VAL A 274 29.50 -0.20 -13.53
C VAL A 274 30.82 -0.33 -12.81
N ASN A 275 31.46 0.80 -12.55
CA ASN A 275 32.67 0.88 -11.77
C ASN A 275 32.33 1.47 -10.40
N ALA A 276 32.29 0.65 -9.36
CA ALA A 276 31.99 1.08 -8.01
C ALA A 276 33.19 0.95 -7.09
N THR A 277 33.46 1.99 -6.31
CA THR A 277 34.42 1.93 -5.22
C THR A 277 33.71 1.55 -3.93
N GLN A 278 34.13 0.47 -3.33
CA GLN A 278 33.55 -0.04 -2.10
C GLN A 278 33.73 0.92 -0.93
N PRO A 279 32.70 1.09 -0.10
CA PRO A 279 32.84 1.77 1.18
C PRO A 279 33.72 0.98 2.16
N TYR A 280 33.98 1.54 3.32
CA TYR A 280 34.91 1.00 4.32
C TYR A 280 34.60 -0.45 4.77
N GLU A 281 33.36 -0.89 4.64
CA GLU A 281 32.93 -2.23 5.04
C GLU A 281 33.17 -3.34 4.02
N GLY A 282 33.65 -3.01 2.80
CA GLY A 282 33.88 -3.98 1.74
C GLY A 282 32.61 -4.65 1.21
N ARG A 283 31.46 -4.05 1.44
CA ARG A 283 30.14 -4.55 0.99
C ARG A 283 29.31 -3.41 0.43
N PHE A 284 28.62 -3.64 -0.66
CA PHE A 284 27.63 -2.70 -1.20
C PHE A 284 26.58 -3.45 -2.03
N THR A 285 25.39 -2.89 -2.09
CA THR A 285 24.32 -3.35 -2.96
C THR A 285 24.21 -2.40 -4.15
N TYR A 286 24.15 -2.96 -5.33
CA TYR A 286 24.03 -2.21 -6.58
C TYR A 286 22.83 -2.72 -7.39
N GLY A 287 22.16 -1.82 -8.05
CA GLY A 287 20.96 -2.10 -8.84
C GLY A 287 19.83 -1.12 -8.52
N PRO A 288 18.60 -1.38 -8.93
CA PRO A 288 18.18 -2.62 -9.59
C PRO A 288 18.59 -2.70 -11.07
N PHE A 289 18.86 -3.92 -11.52
CA PHE A 289 19.13 -4.21 -12.94
C PHE A 289 17.93 -4.91 -13.54
N ILE A 290 17.56 -4.55 -14.77
CA ILE A 290 16.53 -5.27 -15.52
C ILE A 290 17.12 -6.61 -15.94
N GLY A 291 16.61 -7.71 -15.38
CA GLY A 291 16.96 -9.05 -15.81
C GLY A 291 16.09 -9.49 -16.98
N GLU A 292 14.79 -9.24 -16.90
CA GLU A 292 13.83 -9.60 -17.94
C GLU A 292 12.80 -8.47 -18.13
N ARG A 293 12.37 -8.26 -19.36
CA ARG A 293 11.30 -7.33 -19.70
C ARG A 293 10.23 -8.01 -20.51
N TRP A 294 9.01 -7.94 -20.01
CA TRP A 294 7.82 -8.40 -20.72
C TRP A 294 6.99 -7.22 -21.23
N THR A 295 6.48 -7.35 -22.43
CA THR A 295 5.47 -6.43 -22.98
C THR A 295 4.33 -7.23 -23.58
N ALA A 296 3.11 -6.73 -23.51
CA ALA A 296 1.94 -7.45 -24.02
C ALA A 296 2.02 -7.77 -25.51
N ILE A 297 2.77 -6.97 -26.29
CA ILE A 297 2.96 -7.18 -27.74
C ILE A 297 4.02 -8.25 -28.03
N GLN A 298 5.10 -8.31 -27.27
CA GLN A 298 6.28 -9.12 -27.58
C GLN A 298 6.41 -10.37 -26.72
N GLY A 299 5.73 -10.41 -25.56
CA GLY A 299 6.00 -11.38 -24.51
C GLY A 299 7.36 -11.11 -23.83
N TRP A 300 7.99 -12.18 -23.32
CA TRP A 300 9.35 -12.09 -22.73
C TRP A 300 10.41 -11.95 -23.80
#